data_38ad37fdaf4cf4728447ea35d8c61f50
#
_entry.id   38ad37fdaf4cf4728447ea35d8c61f50
#
_cell.length_a   1.000
_cell.length_b   1.000
_cell.length_c   1.000
_cell.angle_alpha   90.00
_cell.angle_beta   90.00
_cell.angle_gamma   90.00
#
_symmetry.space_group_name_H-M   'P 1'
#
loop_
_entity.id
_entity.type
_entity.pdbx_description
1 polymer ?
#
loop_
_entity_poly.entity_id
_entity_poly.type
_entity_poly.pdbx_seq_one_letter_code
_entity_poly.pdbx_strand_id
1 'polypeptide(L)'
;MAGPTITRREFNAMLAAGLMLNGKLALAQPGSRRVKAAAIQMVAKLGDASANLEQAERLVRQAIKQGAEWIILPEMFTSAAAFHNDMLKAIKPVDGAPLQMMKKLSREGNVVIGGSFLAKDKQDIYNAFFLVFPDGTTTRHNKDLPTYWENCYYRGGHDTGVMATPIGPVGSVLCWEFIRSQTPKRLLKKVNLVVGGSCWWTLPDDADPASPRWAGNLKMLQQAPPNMARMLGVPVIHGSHAGSFKGFFSPDLPNTAYNSSYLGETMIVDAKGKVLASRSKQKGAGIVSASVEISARATPSMTIPDTFWMPDEMPQDWKDAFKRWFYNGGEYYRTVTIPYIKTGKLNCYRTDVWCQASE
;
A
#
# COMPACT_ATOMS: atom_id res chain seq x y z
N MET A 1 42.43 -4.06 22.21
CA MET A 1 42.84 -3.27 21.05
C MET A 1 41.60 -2.69 20.38
N ALA A 2 41.39 -1.39 20.51
CA ALA A 2 40.23 -0.71 19.90
C ALA A 2 40.51 -0.52 18.40
N GLY A 3 39.58 -0.93 17.55
CA GLY A 3 39.65 -0.72 16.10
C GLY A 3 39.49 0.76 15.74
N PRO A 4 39.99 1.20 14.57
CA PRO A 4 39.98 2.59 14.17
C PRO A 4 38.55 3.13 14.03
N THR A 5 38.24 4.20 14.74
CA THR A 5 36.98 4.96 14.65
C THR A 5 37.04 5.87 13.43
N ILE A 6 36.23 5.59 12.43
CA ILE A 6 36.06 6.44 11.23
C ILE A 6 35.35 7.72 11.65
N THR A 7 35.89 8.87 11.37
CA THR A 7 35.28 10.16 11.66
C THR A 7 34.17 10.48 10.64
N ARG A 8 33.20 11.32 11.05
CA ARG A 8 32.07 11.76 10.17
C ARG A 8 32.55 12.41 8.87
N ARG A 9 33.77 12.99 8.88
CA ARG A 9 34.38 13.63 7.72
C ARG A 9 34.95 12.60 6.74
N GLU A 10 35.55 11.51 7.26
CA GLU A 10 36.06 10.38 6.46
C GLU A 10 34.93 9.55 5.87
N PHE A 11 33.82 9.36 6.61
CA PHE A 11 32.59 8.71 6.09
C PHE A 11 31.98 9.52 4.94
N ASN A 12 31.91 10.84 5.06
CA ASN A 12 31.42 11.72 3.99
C ASN A 12 32.36 11.76 2.78
N ALA A 13 33.64 11.64 2.96
CA ALA A 13 34.66 11.57 1.90
C ALA A 13 34.59 10.23 1.16
N MET A 14 34.35 9.11 1.86
CA MET A 14 34.13 7.79 1.24
C MET A 14 32.83 7.73 0.43
N LEU A 15 31.76 8.38 0.91
CA LEU A 15 30.51 8.53 0.12
C LEU A 15 30.74 9.35 -1.15
N ALA A 16 31.56 10.41 -1.09
CA ALA A 16 31.90 11.23 -2.25
C ALA A 16 32.83 10.52 -3.25
N ALA A 17 33.76 9.70 -2.77
CA ALA A 17 34.70 8.93 -3.61
C ALA A 17 34.04 7.71 -4.27
N GLY A 18 33.09 7.03 -3.59
CA GLY A 18 32.32 5.92 -4.18
C GLY A 18 31.36 6.35 -5.30
N LEU A 19 30.97 7.62 -5.33
CA LEU A 19 30.10 8.22 -6.36
C LEU A 19 30.84 8.63 -7.64
N MET A 20 32.17 8.62 -7.65
CA MET A 20 32.98 9.06 -8.80
C MET A 20 33.34 7.93 -9.76
N LEU A 21 33.07 6.65 -9.46
CA LEU A 21 33.58 5.51 -10.23
C LEU A 21 32.57 4.82 -11.15
N ASN A 22 31.29 5.22 -11.16
CA ASN A 22 30.36 4.72 -12.20
C ASN A 22 29.30 5.78 -12.54
N GLY A 23 29.45 6.35 -13.69
CA GLY A 23 28.45 7.00 -14.54
C GLY A 23 27.42 7.89 -13.87
N LYS A 24 27.66 9.21 -13.85
CA LYS A 24 26.67 10.32 -13.76
C LYS A 24 25.39 10.04 -12.94
N LEU A 25 25.51 9.87 -11.66
CA LEU A 25 24.45 10.28 -10.73
C LEU A 25 24.50 11.80 -10.64
N ALA A 26 23.73 12.49 -11.47
CA ALA A 26 23.49 13.91 -11.30
C ALA A 26 22.81 14.07 -9.92
N LEU A 27 23.53 14.60 -8.94
CA LEU A 27 22.96 15.14 -7.72
C LEU A 27 21.88 16.14 -8.16
N ALA A 28 20.61 15.82 -7.87
CA ALA A 28 19.49 16.68 -8.21
C ALA A 28 19.75 18.07 -7.61
N GLN A 29 19.96 19.04 -8.49
CA GLN A 29 20.00 20.45 -8.15
C GLN A 29 18.73 20.80 -7.36
N PRO A 30 18.72 21.81 -6.47
CA PRO A 30 17.53 22.27 -5.76
C PRO A 30 16.58 22.96 -6.73
N GLY A 31 15.85 22.18 -7.49
CA GLY A 31 14.83 22.58 -8.48
C GLY A 31 13.67 21.59 -8.45
N SER A 32 12.52 21.99 -9.01
CA SER A 32 11.41 21.05 -9.23
C SER A 32 11.81 20.00 -10.28
N ARG A 33 11.45 18.73 -10.01
CA ARG A 33 11.60 17.62 -10.97
C ARG A 33 10.22 17.16 -11.42
N ARG A 34 10.05 17.00 -12.72
CA ARG A 34 8.83 16.42 -13.28
C ARG A 34 9.04 14.94 -13.55
N VAL A 35 8.05 14.14 -13.14
CA VAL A 35 8.05 12.67 -13.28
C VAL A 35 6.75 12.25 -13.95
N LYS A 36 6.82 11.40 -14.98
CA LYS A 36 5.64 10.78 -15.59
C LYS A 36 5.21 9.59 -14.76
N ALA A 37 4.17 9.77 -13.97
CA ALA A 37 3.63 8.76 -13.05
C ALA A 37 2.49 7.99 -13.70
N ALA A 38 2.37 6.70 -13.35
CA ALA A 38 1.21 5.86 -13.60
C ALA A 38 0.73 5.22 -12.27
N ALA A 39 -0.57 5.25 -12.04
CA ALA A 39 -1.22 4.50 -10.97
C ALA A 39 -2.13 3.44 -11.56
N ILE A 40 -2.07 2.23 -11.01
CA ILE A 40 -2.75 1.06 -11.53
C ILE A 40 -4.00 0.76 -10.70
N GLN A 41 -5.13 0.53 -11.39
CA GLN A 41 -6.33 -0.07 -10.83
C GLN A 41 -6.40 -1.54 -11.24
N MET A 42 -6.51 -2.44 -10.26
CA MET A 42 -6.66 -3.87 -10.52
C MET A 42 -8.07 -4.35 -10.21
N VAL A 43 -8.50 -5.41 -10.89
CA VAL A 43 -9.63 -6.24 -10.51
C VAL A 43 -9.04 -7.59 -10.10
N ALA A 44 -8.56 -7.62 -8.86
CA ALA A 44 -7.86 -8.79 -8.35
C ALA A 44 -8.83 -9.91 -7.97
N LYS A 45 -8.42 -11.15 -8.21
CA LYS A 45 -9.08 -12.34 -7.66
C LYS A 45 -8.60 -12.56 -6.23
N LEU A 46 -9.54 -12.67 -5.30
CA LEU A 46 -9.24 -12.86 -3.89
C LEU A 46 -8.32 -14.09 -3.68
N GLY A 47 -7.16 -13.87 -3.07
CA GLY A 47 -6.21 -14.91 -2.71
C GLY A 47 -5.48 -15.61 -3.87
N ASP A 48 -5.83 -15.36 -5.13
CA ASP A 48 -5.20 -15.96 -6.31
C ASP A 48 -3.97 -15.17 -6.74
N ALA A 49 -2.86 -15.44 -6.07
CA ALA A 49 -1.61 -14.71 -6.33
C ALA A 49 -1.10 -14.88 -7.77
N SER A 50 -1.31 -16.04 -8.40
CA SER A 50 -0.85 -16.28 -9.78
C SER A 50 -1.59 -15.40 -10.78
N ALA A 51 -2.92 -15.45 -10.78
CA ALA A 51 -3.74 -14.63 -11.68
C ALA A 51 -3.53 -13.13 -11.45
N ASN A 52 -3.32 -12.72 -10.18
CA ASN A 52 -3.08 -11.33 -9.85
C ASN A 52 -1.69 -10.84 -10.29
N LEU A 53 -0.66 -11.68 -10.21
CA LEU A 53 0.67 -11.38 -10.75
C LEU A 53 0.62 -11.22 -12.27
N GLU A 54 -0.06 -12.10 -12.99
CA GLU A 54 -0.24 -11.99 -14.44
C GLU A 54 -0.97 -10.69 -14.82
N GLN A 55 -2.03 -10.32 -14.08
CA GLN A 55 -2.73 -9.06 -14.32
C GLN A 55 -1.82 -7.85 -14.04
N ALA A 56 -1.08 -7.87 -12.92
CA ALA A 56 -0.15 -6.81 -12.55
C ALA A 56 0.96 -6.65 -13.60
N GLU A 57 1.60 -7.76 -14.03
CA GLU A 57 2.64 -7.72 -15.06
C GLU A 57 2.11 -7.11 -16.37
N ARG A 58 0.94 -7.52 -16.84
CA ARG A 58 0.31 -6.99 -18.06
C ARG A 58 0.08 -5.47 -17.95
N LEU A 59 -0.47 -4.98 -16.82
CA LEU A 59 -0.75 -3.57 -16.62
C LEU A 59 0.53 -2.74 -16.47
N VAL A 60 1.55 -3.26 -15.76
CA VAL A 60 2.87 -2.61 -15.66
C VAL A 60 3.53 -2.50 -17.02
N ARG A 61 3.55 -3.57 -17.83
CA ARG A 61 4.09 -3.52 -19.20
C ARG A 61 3.35 -2.51 -20.08
N GLN A 62 2.04 -2.37 -19.91
CA GLN A 62 1.26 -1.35 -20.61
C GLN A 62 1.64 0.06 -20.16
N ALA A 63 1.85 0.30 -18.84
CA ALA A 63 2.30 1.58 -18.33
C ALA A 63 3.71 1.95 -18.83
N ILE A 64 4.63 0.98 -18.90
CA ILE A 64 5.96 1.14 -19.50
C ILE A 64 5.85 1.58 -20.96
N LYS A 65 5.03 0.90 -21.77
CA LYS A 65 4.79 1.26 -23.18
C LYS A 65 4.21 2.66 -23.36
N GLN A 66 3.44 3.17 -22.37
CA GLN A 66 2.91 4.53 -22.32
C GLN A 66 3.96 5.56 -21.86
N GLY A 67 5.18 5.10 -21.55
CA GLY A 67 6.30 5.94 -21.13
C GLY A 67 6.23 6.41 -19.68
N ALA A 68 5.59 5.66 -18.79
CA ALA A 68 5.63 5.93 -17.36
C ALA A 68 7.05 5.72 -16.81
N GLU A 69 7.49 6.60 -15.90
CA GLU A 69 8.77 6.50 -15.18
C GLU A 69 8.57 5.90 -13.78
N TRP A 70 7.41 6.18 -13.17
CA TRP A 70 6.99 5.67 -11.86
C TRP A 70 5.65 4.98 -11.99
N ILE A 71 5.56 3.72 -11.57
CA ILE A 71 4.37 2.88 -11.71
C ILE A 71 4.00 2.34 -10.35
N ILE A 72 2.81 2.67 -9.85
CA ILE A 72 2.34 2.28 -8.53
C ILE A 72 1.16 1.31 -8.65
N LEU A 73 1.38 0.09 -8.16
CA LEU A 73 0.40 -0.97 -8.00
C LEU A 73 -0.44 -0.74 -6.72
N PRO A 74 -1.64 -1.34 -6.62
CA PRO A 74 -2.46 -1.27 -5.41
C PRO A 74 -1.80 -1.88 -4.16
N GLU A 75 -2.38 -1.57 -3.01
CA GLU A 75 -2.14 -2.32 -1.78
C GLU A 75 -2.55 -3.78 -1.96
N MET A 76 -1.75 -4.73 -1.41
CA MET A 76 -1.99 -6.18 -1.53
C MET A 76 -2.34 -6.63 -2.95
N PHE A 77 -1.57 -6.16 -3.94
CA PHE A 77 -1.86 -6.39 -5.36
C PHE A 77 -1.89 -7.88 -5.75
N THR A 78 -1.33 -8.77 -4.94
CA THR A 78 -1.30 -10.22 -5.18
C THR A 78 -2.49 -10.97 -4.59
N SER A 79 -3.25 -10.35 -3.69
CA SER A 79 -4.31 -11.03 -2.94
C SER A 79 -5.65 -10.32 -2.93
N ALA A 80 -5.66 -8.99 -3.10
CA ALA A 80 -6.74 -8.14 -2.61
C ALA A 80 -6.96 -8.33 -1.09
N ALA A 81 -8.12 -8.00 -0.52
CA ALA A 81 -8.39 -8.16 0.91
C ALA A 81 -9.84 -8.53 1.19
N ALA A 82 -10.04 -9.65 1.85
CA ALA A 82 -11.27 -10.04 2.52
C ALA A 82 -10.95 -10.92 3.73
N PHE A 83 -11.86 -11.05 4.68
CA PHE A 83 -11.73 -12.11 5.66
C PHE A 83 -12.14 -13.43 5.00
N HIS A 84 -11.13 -14.21 4.59
CA HIS A 84 -11.28 -15.45 3.84
C HIS A 84 -10.00 -16.30 3.93
N ASN A 85 -10.14 -17.64 3.91
CA ASN A 85 -8.99 -18.56 3.99
C ASN A 85 -8.01 -18.42 2.81
N ASP A 86 -8.51 -18.03 1.64
CA ASP A 86 -7.66 -17.84 0.46
C ASP A 86 -6.58 -16.76 0.64
N MET A 87 -6.79 -15.82 1.57
CA MET A 87 -5.75 -14.85 1.94
C MET A 87 -4.46 -15.52 2.42
N LEU A 88 -4.57 -16.68 3.08
CA LEU A 88 -3.40 -17.43 3.54
C LEU A 88 -2.56 -17.99 2.37
N LYS A 89 -3.23 -18.38 1.28
CA LYS A 89 -2.57 -18.90 0.07
C LYS A 89 -1.76 -17.83 -0.68
N ALA A 90 -2.15 -16.57 -0.50
CA ALA A 90 -1.51 -15.42 -1.14
C ALA A 90 -0.26 -14.91 -0.40
N ILE A 91 0.02 -15.38 0.81
CA ILE A 91 1.23 -15.05 1.55
C ILE A 91 2.45 -15.62 0.79
N LYS A 92 3.42 -14.76 0.48
CA LYS A 92 4.63 -15.14 -0.26
C LYS A 92 5.88 -14.79 0.53
N PRO A 93 7.00 -15.50 0.31
CA PRO A 93 8.28 -15.06 0.85
C PRO A 93 8.57 -13.60 0.46
N VAL A 94 9.24 -12.87 1.34
CA VAL A 94 9.56 -11.45 1.13
C VAL A 94 10.36 -11.21 -0.17
N ASP A 95 11.19 -12.17 -0.56
CA ASP A 95 11.98 -12.20 -1.79
C ASP A 95 11.33 -13.05 -2.91
N GLY A 96 10.07 -13.45 -2.72
CA GLY A 96 9.34 -14.34 -3.62
C GLY A 96 8.88 -13.69 -4.93
N ALA A 97 8.02 -14.42 -5.65
CA ALA A 97 7.56 -14.06 -6.99
C ALA A 97 7.06 -12.61 -7.15
N PRO A 98 6.33 -12.00 -6.18
CA PRO A 98 5.88 -10.61 -6.34
C PRO A 98 7.04 -9.63 -6.46
N LEU A 99 8.04 -9.71 -5.56
CA LEU A 99 9.19 -8.83 -5.59
C LEU A 99 10.08 -9.13 -6.82
N GLN A 100 10.23 -10.39 -7.21
CA GLN A 100 11.01 -10.77 -8.39
C GLN A 100 10.36 -10.25 -9.69
N MET A 101 9.03 -10.30 -9.83
CA MET A 101 8.31 -9.70 -10.94
C MET A 101 8.57 -8.19 -11.02
N MET A 102 8.44 -7.48 -9.89
CA MET A 102 8.70 -6.03 -9.85
C MET A 102 10.14 -5.71 -10.24
N LYS A 103 11.14 -6.45 -9.75
CA LYS A 103 12.56 -6.29 -10.09
C LYS A 103 12.83 -6.53 -11.58
N LYS A 104 12.24 -7.59 -12.13
CA LYS A 104 12.35 -7.91 -13.56
C LYS A 104 11.82 -6.76 -14.42
N LEU A 105 10.57 -6.34 -14.17
CA LEU A 105 9.90 -5.31 -14.96
C LEU A 105 10.54 -3.92 -14.80
N SER A 106 11.00 -3.59 -13.59
CA SER A 106 11.72 -2.35 -13.31
C SER A 106 12.99 -2.24 -14.14
N ARG A 107 13.77 -3.33 -14.19
CA ARG A 107 15.01 -3.40 -15.00
C ARG A 107 14.70 -3.34 -16.48
N GLU A 108 13.77 -4.18 -16.98
CA GLU A 108 13.39 -4.25 -18.40
C GLU A 108 12.86 -2.91 -18.92
N GLY A 109 12.06 -2.22 -18.12
CA GLY A 109 11.44 -0.94 -18.50
C GLY A 109 12.24 0.30 -18.13
N ASN A 110 13.34 0.15 -17.38
CA ASN A 110 14.07 1.27 -16.77
C ASN A 110 13.15 2.23 -15.98
N VAL A 111 12.25 1.67 -15.15
CA VAL A 111 11.20 2.40 -14.42
C VAL A 111 11.21 2.05 -12.93
N VAL A 112 10.69 2.93 -12.09
CA VAL A 112 10.43 2.63 -10.68
C VAL A 112 9.06 1.97 -10.54
N ILE A 113 8.99 0.85 -9.82
CA ILE A 113 7.74 0.13 -9.56
C ILE A 113 7.50 0.05 -8.07
N GLY A 114 6.31 0.47 -7.63
CA GLY A 114 5.84 0.36 -6.24
C GLY A 114 4.62 -0.54 -6.12
N GLY A 115 4.51 -1.27 -5.01
CA GLY A 115 3.34 -2.10 -4.70
C GLY A 115 3.52 -2.88 -3.41
N SER A 116 2.42 -3.30 -2.77
CA SER A 116 2.50 -4.10 -1.56
C SER A 116 1.87 -5.48 -1.71
N PHE A 117 2.37 -6.42 -0.93
CA PHE A 117 1.84 -7.77 -0.83
C PHE A 117 2.04 -8.34 0.58
N LEU A 118 1.35 -9.43 0.90
CA LEU A 118 1.54 -10.16 2.16
C LEU A 118 2.88 -10.90 2.12
N ALA A 119 3.90 -10.28 2.69
CA ALA A 119 5.29 -10.72 2.66
C ALA A 119 5.65 -11.47 3.95
N LYS A 120 5.97 -12.77 3.85
CA LYS A 120 6.58 -13.52 4.94
C LYS A 120 8.05 -13.13 5.06
N ASP A 121 8.41 -12.57 6.20
CA ASP A 121 9.76 -12.20 6.55
C ASP A 121 10.14 -12.85 7.88
N LYS A 122 11.08 -13.81 7.84
CA LYS A 122 11.44 -14.64 9.00
C LYS A 122 10.23 -15.37 9.58
N GLN A 123 9.78 -14.97 10.77
CA GLN A 123 8.69 -15.62 11.50
C GLN A 123 7.35 -14.90 11.37
N ASP A 124 7.34 -13.68 10.85
CA ASP A 124 6.17 -12.83 10.76
C ASP A 124 5.78 -12.51 9.31
N ILE A 125 4.58 -12.01 9.14
CA ILE A 125 4.02 -11.57 7.87
C ILE A 125 3.72 -10.08 7.98
N TYR A 126 4.00 -9.33 6.92
CA TYR A 126 3.73 -7.90 6.81
C TYR A 126 2.98 -7.59 5.52
N ASN A 127 2.10 -6.61 5.55
CA ASN A 127 1.66 -5.93 4.34
C ASN A 127 2.78 -4.96 3.95
N ALA A 128 3.71 -5.48 3.13
CA ALA A 128 4.97 -4.82 2.83
C ALA A 128 4.90 -4.14 1.46
N PHE A 129 5.03 -2.83 1.45
CA PHE A 129 5.18 -2.02 0.25
C PHE A 129 6.66 -1.93 -0.12
N PHE A 130 6.96 -2.20 -1.37
CA PHE A 130 8.30 -2.04 -1.92
C PHE A 130 8.30 -0.98 -3.00
N LEU A 131 9.34 -0.14 -3.05
CA LEU A 131 9.79 0.53 -4.26
C LEU A 131 10.98 -0.23 -4.80
N VAL A 132 10.92 -0.53 -6.08
CA VAL A 132 11.95 -1.27 -6.81
C VAL A 132 12.51 -0.37 -7.89
N PHE A 133 13.83 -0.26 -7.95
CA PHE A 133 14.56 0.60 -8.88
C PHE A 133 15.21 -0.22 -10.01
N PRO A 134 15.51 0.41 -11.18
CA PRO A 134 16.08 -0.29 -12.34
C PRO A 134 17.41 -1.00 -12.06
N ASP A 135 18.21 -0.49 -11.11
CA ASP A 135 19.48 -1.10 -10.67
C ASP A 135 19.27 -2.34 -9.77
N GLY A 136 18.02 -2.69 -9.46
CA GLY A 136 17.64 -3.82 -8.61
C GLY A 136 17.60 -3.50 -7.13
N THR A 137 17.97 -2.28 -6.72
CA THR A 137 17.80 -1.83 -5.32
C THR A 137 16.34 -1.72 -4.94
N THR A 138 16.06 -1.83 -3.66
CA THR A 138 14.69 -1.77 -3.12
C THR A 138 14.65 -1.01 -1.82
N THR A 139 13.56 -0.29 -1.59
CA THR A 139 13.21 0.25 -0.28
C THR A 139 11.86 -0.33 0.15
N ARG A 140 11.60 -0.37 1.46
CA ARG A 140 10.43 -1.05 2.03
C ARG A 140 9.77 -0.21 3.11
N HIS A 141 8.44 -0.28 3.13
CA HIS A 141 7.58 0.15 4.23
C HIS A 141 6.63 -0.98 4.60
N ASN A 142 6.44 -1.26 5.87
CA ASN A 142 5.40 -2.16 6.36
C ASN A 142 4.24 -1.34 6.90
N LYS A 143 3.02 -1.56 6.40
CA LYS A 143 1.81 -0.90 6.92
C LYS A 143 1.80 -0.89 8.45
N ASP A 144 1.62 0.27 9.05
CA ASP A 144 1.78 0.47 10.50
C ASP A 144 0.73 -0.27 11.33
N LEU A 145 -0.55 -0.12 10.98
CA LEU A 145 -1.67 -0.77 11.65
C LEU A 145 -2.55 -1.50 10.64
N PRO A 146 -2.75 -2.81 10.80
CA PRO A 146 -3.78 -3.54 10.06
C PRO A 146 -5.15 -2.92 10.27
N THR A 147 -6.01 -2.97 9.26
CA THR A 147 -7.37 -2.42 9.33
C THR A 147 -8.35 -3.52 9.71
N TYR A 148 -9.16 -3.31 10.75
CA TYR A 148 -10.15 -4.29 11.24
C TYR A 148 -9.52 -5.66 11.49
N TRP A 149 -9.97 -6.66 10.71
CA TRP A 149 -9.55 -8.07 10.78
C TRP A 149 -8.25 -8.35 10.00
N GLU A 150 -7.64 -7.37 9.34
CA GLU A 150 -6.41 -7.60 8.55
C GLU A 150 -5.27 -8.19 9.38
N ASN A 151 -5.23 -7.90 10.69
CA ASN A 151 -4.26 -8.49 11.60
C ASN A 151 -4.45 -10.01 11.85
N CYS A 152 -5.47 -10.62 11.24
CA CYS A 152 -5.54 -12.07 11.07
C CYS A 152 -4.41 -12.58 10.17
N TYR A 153 -3.91 -11.77 9.24
CA TYR A 153 -2.99 -12.22 8.19
C TYR A 153 -1.60 -11.61 8.29
N TYR A 154 -1.42 -10.48 8.99
CA TYR A 154 -0.15 -9.81 9.12
C TYR A 154 -0.05 -8.94 10.37
N ARG A 155 1.18 -8.59 10.74
CA ARG A 155 1.48 -7.67 11.84
C ARG A 155 1.75 -6.26 11.33
N GLY A 156 1.47 -5.27 12.18
CA GLY A 156 1.84 -3.88 11.94
C GLY A 156 3.36 -3.68 11.91
N GLY A 157 3.80 -2.78 11.04
CA GLY A 157 5.19 -2.32 10.96
C GLY A 157 5.49 -1.21 11.96
N HIS A 158 6.79 -0.93 12.15
CA HIS A 158 7.28 0.10 13.06
C HIS A 158 8.23 1.10 12.39
N ASP A 159 8.40 1.01 11.07
CA ASP A 159 9.22 1.94 10.32
C ASP A 159 8.52 3.30 10.14
N THR A 160 9.27 4.29 9.71
CA THR A 160 8.77 5.66 9.55
C THR A 160 7.90 5.86 8.32
N GLY A 161 7.87 4.92 7.38
CA GLY A 161 7.26 5.09 6.06
C GLY A 161 8.04 6.03 5.13
N VAL A 162 9.23 6.53 5.56
CA VAL A 162 10.09 7.36 4.72
C VAL A 162 11.12 6.47 4.03
N MET A 163 11.11 6.47 2.71
CA MET A 163 11.98 5.66 1.86
C MET A 163 12.97 6.56 1.13
N ALA A 164 14.26 6.24 1.22
CA ALA A 164 15.30 6.91 0.46
C ALA A 164 15.21 6.53 -1.01
N THR A 165 15.26 7.52 -1.90
CA THR A 165 15.21 7.32 -3.35
C THR A 165 16.11 8.30 -4.10
N PRO A 166 16.45 8.03 -5.38
CA PRO A 166 17.25 8.95 -6.19
C PRO A 166 16.62 10.33 -6.43
N ILE A 167 15.30 10.46 -6.22
CA ILE A 167 14.60 11.76 -6.36
C ILE A 167 14.37 12.47 -5.02
N GLY A 168 15.03 11.98 -3.96
CA GLY A 168 14.82 12.42 -2.58
C GLY A 168 13.91 11.47 -1.80
N PRO A 169 13.59 11.80 -0.54
CA PRO A 169 12.79 10.95 0.31
C PRO A 169 11.33 10.88 -0.15
N VAL A 170 10.79 9.66 -0.21
CA VAL A 170 9.42 9.34 -0.62
C VAL A 170 8.67 8.70 0.56
N GLY A 171 7.45 9.14 0.81
CA GLY A 171 6.56 8.53 1.81
C GLY A 171 5.77 7.37 1.20
N SER A 172 5.65 6.26 1.93
CA SER A 172 4.68 5.23 1.61
C SER A 172 3.46 5.30 2.52
N VAL A 173 2.27 5.16 1.93
CA VAL A 173 0.99 5.24 2.65
C VAL A 173 0.02 4.22 2.08
N LEU A 174 -0.51 3.33 2.94
CA LEU A 174 -1.38 2.24 2.56
C LEU A 174 -2.76 2.34 3.21
N CYS A 175 -3.81 2.38 2.38
CA CYS A 175 -5.23 2.30 2.77
C CYS A 175 -5.59 3.29 3.91
N TRP A 176 -5.99 2.80 5.07
CA TRP A 176 -6.37 3.65 6.21
C TRP A 176 -5.23 4.44 6.86
N GLU A 177 -3.98 4.21 6.47
CA GLU A 177 -2.91 5.17 6.78
C GLU A 177 -3.20 6.56 6.18
N PHE A 178 -3.95 6.66 5.08
CA PHE A 178 -4.39 7.94 4.51
C PHE A 178 -5.36 8.73 5.40
N ILE A 179 -6.03 8.09 6.35
CA ILE A 179 -7.03 8.73 7.21
C ILE A 179 -6.66 8.74 8.70
N ARG A 180 -5.46 8.27 9.06
CA ARG A 180 -4.93 8.36 10.42
C ARG A 180 -3.96 9.53 10.53
N SER A 181 -4.21 10.45 11.47
CA SER A 181 -3.43 11.69 11.63
C SER A 181 -1.96 11.45 11.99
N GLN A 182 -1.63 10.30 12.58
CA GLN A 182 -0.23 9.91 12.88
C GLN A 182 0.60 9.73 11.61
N THR A 183 0.01 9.31 10.49
CA THR A 183 0.73 9.12 9.23
C THR A 183 1.29 10.44 8.67
N PRO A 184 0.48 11.49 8.40
CA PRO A 184 1.04 12.76 7.96
C PRO A 184 1.93 13.41 9.03
N LYS A 185 1.68 13.24 10.34
CA LYS A 185 2.57 13.75 11.39
C LYS A 185 3.99 13.17 11.28
N ARG A 186 4.11 11.86 10.99
CA ARG A 186 5.44 11.22 10.83
C ARG A 186 6.14 11.56 9.52
N LEU A 187 5.39 11.90 8.45
CA LEU A 187 5.93 12.20 7.12
C LEU A 187 6.18 13.70 6.87
N LEU A 188 5.56 14.59 7.65
CA LEU A 188 5.60 16.04 7.47
C LEU A 188 7.03 16.56 7.39
N LYS A 189 7.34 17.34 6.35
CA LYS A 189 8.67 17.92 6.04
C LYS A 189 9.81 16.88 5.84
N LYS A 190 9.46 15.61 5.69
CA LYS A 190 10.45 14.53 5.51
C LYS A 190 10.37 13.87 4.15
N VAL A 191 9.36 14.18 3.34
CA VAL A 191 9.13 13.54 2.04
C VAL A 191 8.83 14.58 0.97
N ASN A 192 9.11 14.22 -0.30
CA ASN A 192 8.88 15.07 -1.46
C ASN A 192 7.78 14.52 -2.38
N LEU A 193 7.38 13.28 -2.16
CA LEU A 193 6.34 12.54 -2.89
C LEU A 193 5.74 11.53 -1.93
N VAL A 194 4.46 11.23 -2.07
CA VAL A 194 3.81 10.07 -1.43
C VAL A 194 3.40 9.07 -2.51
N VAL A 195 3.69 7.81 -2.27
CA VAL A 195 3.26 6.68 -3.09
C VAL A 195 2.57 5.63 -2.24
N GLY A 196 1.65 4.89 -2.83
CA GLY A 196 0.98 3.82 -2.11
C GLY A 196 -0.32 3.42 -2.79
N GLY A 197 -1.23 2.91 -2.01
CA GLY A 197 -2.50 2.45 -2.57
C GLY A 197 -3.45 1.92 -1.52
N SER A 198 -4.61 1.49 -2.01
CA SER A 198 -5.66 0.99 -1.14
C SER A 198 -6.27 -0.30 -1.69
N CYS A 199 -6.60 -1.18 -0.75
CA CYS A 199 -7.54 -2.26 -0.97
C CYS A 199 -8.81 -1.95 -0.17
N TRP A 200 -9.44 -0.81 -0.45
CA TRP A 200 -10.54 -0.26 0.33
C TRP A 200 -11.88 -0.76 -0.20
N TRP A 201 -12.61 -1.46 0.65
CA TRP A 201 -13.92 -2.04 0.30
C TRP A 201 -15.08 -1.19 0.80
N THR A 202 -16.26 -1.43 0.23
CA THR A 202 -17.51 -0.80 0.63
C THR A 202 -18.29 -1.67 1.62
N LEU A 203 -19.53 -1.27 1.95
CA LEU A 203 -20.47 -2.05 2.73
C LEU A 203 -20.85 -3.35 1.99
N PRO A 204 -21.44 -4.36 2.67
CA PRO A 204 -21.97 -5.54 2.01
C PRO A 204 -22.92 -5.20 0.86
N ASP A 205 -23.04 -6.08 -0.13
CA ASP A 205 -23.87 -5.89 -1.32
C ASP A 205 -25.38 -5.80 -1.01
N ASP A 206 -25.80 -6.34 0.13
CA ASP A 206 -27.16 -6.23 0.67
C ASP A 206 -27.44 -4.93 1.42
N ALA A 207 -26.43 -4.10 1.64
CA ALA A 207 -26.61 -2.79 2.23
C ALA A 207 -27.23 -1.83 1.20
N ASP A 208 -28.15 -0.97 1.67
CA ASP A 208 -28.79 0.04 0.83
C ASP A 208 -27.76 0.98 0.19
N PRO A 209 -27.62 1.02 -1.16
CA PRO A 209 -26.70 1.90 -1.85
C PRO A 209 -27.01 3.40 -1.64
N ALA A 210 -28.25 3.74 -1.31
CA ALA A 210 -28.66 5.11 -0.97
C ALA A 210 -28.29 5.50 0.46
N SER A 211 -27.81 4.54 1.27
CA SER A 211 -27.37 4.81 2.62
C SER A 211 -26.30 5.91 2.67
N PRO A 212 -26.45 6.94 3.54
CA PRO A 212 -25.40 7.94 3.76
C PRO A 212 -24.03 7.35 4.11
N ARG A 213 -24.01 6.17 4.75
CA ARG A 213 -22.78 5.44 5.08
C ARG A 213 -22.04 4.97 3.81
N TRP A 214 -22.78 4.48 2.81
CA TRP A 214 -22.20 4.03 1.55
C TRP A 214 -21.53 5.18 0.81
N ALA A 215 -22.27 6.29 0.65
CA ALA A 215 -21.77 7.52 0.03
C ALA A 215 -20.62 8.14 0.83
N GLY A 216 -20.71 8.14 2.16
CA GLY A 216 -19.68 8.63 3.07
C GLY A 216 -18.36 7.86 2.95
N ASN A 217 -18.43 6.53 2.84
CA ASN A 217 -17.24 5.69 2.67
C ASN A 217 -16.50 5.98 1.35
N LEU A 218 -17.25 6.10 0.24
CA LEU A 218 -16.68 6.48 -1.06
C LEU A 218 -16.06 7.89 -1.00
N LYS A 219 -16.78 8.87 -0.46
CA LYS A 219 -16.31 10.25 -0.29
C LYS A 219 -15.03 10.30 0.55
N MET A 220 -14.95 9.49 1.60
CA MET A 220 -13.76 9.38 2.46
C MET A 220 -12.53 8.95 1.65
N LEU A 221 -12.63 7.90 0.83
CA LEU A 221 -11.54 7.48 -0.06
C LEU A 221 -11.19 8.56 -1.10
N GLN A 222 -12.20 9.18 -1.72
CA GLN A 222 -11.98 10.23 -2.72
C GLN A 222 -11.23 11.44 -2.16
N GLN A 223 -11.39 11.72 -0.88
CA GLN A 223 -10.74 12.85 -0.20
C GLN A 223 -9.39 12.50 0.43
N ALA A 224 -9.14 11.24 0.75
CA ALA A 224 -7.98 10.82 1.52
C ALA A 224 -6.63 11.14 0.82
N PRO A 225 -6.34 10.76 -0.44
CA PRO A 225 -5.11 11.17 -1.12
C PRO A 225 -4.99 12.67 -1.36
N PRO A 226 -6.05 13.42 -1.77
CA PRO A 226 -6.02 14.89 -1.86
C PRO A 226 -5.72 15.59 -0.53
N ASN A 227 -6.30 15.13 0.58
CA ASN A 227 -6.04 15.68 1.90
C ASN A 227 -4.60 15.40 2.34
N MET A 228 -4.10 14.19 2.11
CA MET A 228 -2.70 13.84 2.38
C MET A 228 -1.75 14.76 1.61
N ALA A 229 -2.03 15.00 0.33
CA ALA A 229 -1.24 15.92 -0.49
C ALA A 229 -1.22 17.34 0.10
N ARG A 230 -2.38 17.87 0.51
CA ARG A 230 -2.48 19.20 1.12
C ARG A 230 -1.79 19.30 2.48
N MET A 231 -1.93 18.27 3.32
CA MET A 231 -1.29 18.24 4.65
C MET A 231 0.22 18.17 4.57
N LEU A 232 0.76 17.47 3.58
CA LEU A 232 2.20 17.32 3.41
C LEU A 232 2.82 18.35 2.43
N GLY A 233 2.00 18.98 1.58
CA GLY A 233 2.49 19.88 0.52
C GLY A 233 3.26 19.14 -0.58
N VAL A 234 2.94 17.86 -0.84
CA VAL A 234 3.61 17.00 -1.82
C VAL A 234 2.61 16.23 -2.66
N PRO A 235 2.94 15.84 -3.90
CA PRO A 235 2.05 15.04 -4.72
C PRO A 235 1.85 13.62 -4.17
N VAL A 236 0.77 12.96 -4.62
CA VAL A 236 0.41 11.58 -4.24
C VAL A 236 0.14 10.75 -5.50
N ILE A 237 0.70 9.54 -5.56
CA ILE A 237 0.39 8.52 -6.57
C ILE A 237 -0.27 7.34 -5.83
N HIS A 238 -1.56 7.10 -6.11
CA HIS A 238 -2.40 6.16 -5.39
C HIS A 238 -2.99 5.11 -6.34
N GLY A 239 -2.54 3.84 -6.22
CA GLY A 239 -3.15 2.68 -6.87
C GLY A 239 -4.30 2.09 -6.05
N SER A 240 -5.31 1.47 -6.68
CA SER A 240 -6.41 0.88 -5.95
C SER A 240 -6.99 -0.36 -6.63
N HIS A 241 -7.84 -1.10 -5.92
CA HIS A 241 -8.62 -2.20 -6.47
C HIS A 241 -10.03 -1.79 -6.82
N ALA A 242 -10.57 -2.41 -7.86
CA ALA A 242 -11.98 -2.42 -8.22
C ALA A 242 -12.47 -3.86 -8.30
N GLY A 243 -13.76 -4.05 -8.61
CA GLY A 243 -14.39 -5.37 -8.70
C GLY A 243 -14.97 -5.83 -7.38
N SER A 244 -15.70 -6.95 -7.42
CA SER A 244 -16.36 -7.55 -6.27
C SER A 244 -15.54 -8.70 -5.68
N PHE A 245 -15.84 -9.03 -4.44
CA PHE A 245 -15.30 -10.20 -3.75
C PHE A 245 -16.38 -10.88 -2.91
N LYS A 246 -16.15 -12.14 -2.60
CA LYS A 246 -16.91 -12.91 -1.61
C LYS A 246 -16.01 -13.19 -0.42
N GLY A 247 -16.51 -12.98 0.78
CA GLY A 247 -15.77 -13.21 2.01
C GLY A 247 -16.72 -13.37 3.19
N PHE A 248 -16.17 -13.24 4.38
CA PHE A 248 -16.91 -13.31 5.64
C PHE A 248 -16.72 -12.04 6.45
N PHE A 249 -17.56 -11.83 7.43
CA PHE A 249 -17.64 -10.56 8.15
C PHE A 249 -16.39 -10.29 9.01
N SER A 250 -16.02 -11.26 9.83
CA SER A 250 -14.87 -11.14 10.74
C SER A 250 -14.59 -12.48 11.44
N PRO A 251 -13.49 -12.60 12.19
CA PRO A 251 -13.23 -13.76 13.03
C PRO A 251 -14.33 -14.06 14.06
N ASP A 252 -15.08 -13.03 14.48
CA ASP A 252 -16.19 -13.19 15.43
C ASP A 252 -17.48 -13.67 14.78
N LEU A 253 -17.62 -13.43 13.48
CA LEU A 253 -18.78 -13.80 12.66
C LEU A 253 -18.31 -14.55 11.39
N PRO A 254 -17.58 -15.67 11.57
CA PRO A 254 -16.88 -16.33 10.47
C PRO A 254 -17.80 -17.00 9.44
N ASN A 255 -19.06 -17.25 9.81
CA ASN A 255 -20.09 -17.83 8.93
C ASN A 255 -21.03 -16.80 8.34
N THR A 256 -20.90 -15.53 8.70
CA THR A 256 -21.71 -14.46 8.14
C THR A 256 -21.04 -13.97 6.86
N ALA A 257 -21.70 -14.15 5.72
CA ALA A 257 -21.19 -13.72 4.43
C ALA A 257 -20.99 -12.19 4.39
N TYR A 258 -19.89 -11.76 3.80
CA TYR A 258 -19.60 -10.37 3.49
C TYR A 258 -19.22 -10.28 2.02
N ASN A 259 -20.22 -10.28 1.16
CA ASN A 259 -20.03 -10.05 -0.26
C ASN A 259 -20.03 -8.55 -0.51
N SER A 260 -19.03 -8.06 -1.21
CA SER A 260 -18.87 -6.62 -1.40
C SER A 260 -17.99 -6.31 -2.60
N SER A 261 -17.64 -5.04 -2.78
CA SER A 261 -16.75 -4.58 -3.84
C SER A 261 -15.72 -3.58 -3.32
N TYR A 262 -14.58 -3.50 -4.00
CA TYR A 262 -13.58 -2.46 -3.77
C TYR A 262 -14.02 -1.16 -4.43
N LEU A 263 -13.67 -0.05 -3.79
CA LEU A 263 -14.17 1.27 -4.17
C LEU A 263 -13.52 1.84 -5.44
N GLY A 264 -12.39 1.29 -5.91
CA GLY A 264 -11.65 1.88 -7.02
C GLY A 264 -10.94 3.16 -6.58
N GLU A 265 -11.19 4.25 -7.32
CA GLU A 265 -10.65 5.58 -7.03
C GLU A 265 -9.11 5.62 -7.08
N THR A 266 -8.54 4.91 -8.05
CA THR A 266 -7.12 5.08 -8.40
C THR A 266 -6.90 6.50 -8.88
N MET A 267 -5.88 7.22 -8.34
CA MET A 267 -5.66 8.62 -8.70
C MET A 267 -4.22 9.09 -8.58
N ILE A 268 -3.92 10.15 -9.29
CA ILE A 268 -2.69 10.93 -9.18
C ILE A 268 -3.08 12.36 -8.80
N VAL A 269 -2.45 12.88 -7.76
CA VAL A 269 -2.80 14.16 -7.14
C VAL A 269 -1.57 15.05 -7.07
N ASP A 270 -1.71 16.34 -7.37
CA ASP A 270 -0.61 17.31 -7.20
C ASP A 270 -0.42 17.72 -5.73
N ALA A 271 0.63 18.48 -5.47
CA ALA A 271 0.97 18.95 -4.12
C ALA A 271 -0.09 19.85 -3.46
N LYS A 272 -1.03 20.39 -4.24
CA LYS A 272 -2.13 21.25 -3.79
C LYS A 272 -3.43 20.48 -3.56
N GLY A 273 -3.40 19.14 -3.77
CA GLY A 273 -4.57 18.29 -3.64
C GLY A 273 -5.49 18.28 -4.87
N LYS A 274 -5.04 18.80 -6.02
CA LYS A 274 -5.80 18.69 -7.26
C LYS A 274 -5.60 17.33 -7.87
N VAL A 275 -6.69 16.62 -8.16
CA VAL A 275 -6.66 15.34 -8.88
C VAL A 275 -6.29 15.62 -10.35
N LEU A 276 -5.14 15.11 -10.77
CA LEU A 276 -4.62 15.24 -12.14
C LEU A 276 -5.18 14.15 -13.06
N ALA A 277 -5.37 12.95 -12.54
CA ALA A 277 -5.97 11.82 -13.24
C ALA A 277 -6.63 10.89 -12.25
N SER A 278 -7.76 10.28 -12.62
CA SER A 278 -8.45 9.30 -11.77
C SER A 278 -9.19 8.22 -12.56
N ARG A 279 -9.48 7.11 -11.88
CA ARG A 279 -10.22 5.97 -12.42
C ARG A 279 -11.18 5.43 -11.37
N SER A 280 -12.47 5.55 -11.62
CA SER A 280 -13.52 5.01 -10.77
C SER A 280 -13.63 3.49 -10.88
N LYS A 281 -14.30 2.85 -9.92
CA LYS A 281 -14.51 1.39 -9.93
C LYS A 281 -15.23 0.87 -11.17
N GLN A 282 -16.17 1.64 -11.72
CA GLN A 282 -16.96 1.26 -12.90
C GLN A 282 -16.11 1.06 -14.16
N LYS A 283 -14.95 1.69 -14.22
CA LYS A 283 -14.01 1.54 -15.33
C LYS A 283 -13.20 0.24 -15.26
N GLY A 284 -13.33 -0.54 -14.18
CA GLY A 284 -12.62 -1.81 -13.99
C GLY A 284 -11.09 -1.64 -13.95
N ALA A 285 -10.35 -2.67 -14.33
CA ALA A 285 -8.88 -2.63 -14.36
C ALA A 285 -8.35 -1.66 -15.40
N GLY A 286 -7.21 -1.02 -15.10
CA GLY A 286 -6.55 -0.11 -16.04
C GLY A 286 -5.55 0.82 -15.38
N ILE A 287 -5.12 1.83 -16.12
CA ILE A 287 -4.05 2.74 -15.77
C ILE A 287 -4.56 4.17 -15.84
N VAL A 288 -4.12 5.01 -14.93
CA VAL A 288 -4.15 6.46 -15.06
C VAL A 288 -2.73 7.01 -15.06
N SER A 289 -2.47 8.03 -15.87
CA SER A 289 -1.13 8.62 -15.99
C SER A 289 -1.23 10.14 -15.93
N ALA A 290 -0.24 10.75 -15.26
CA ALA A 290 -0.09 12.21 -15.23
C ALA A 290 1.39 12.57 -15.04
N SER A 291 1.77 13.77 -15.46
CA SER A 291 3.05 14.36 -15.08
C SER A 291 2.91 15.00 -13.70
N VAL A 292 3.77 14.60 -12.78
CA VAL A 292 3.78 15.07 -11.40
C VAL A 292 5.01 15.94 -11.18
N GLU A 293 4.82 17.13 -10.63
CA GLU A 293 5.91 18.02 -10.27
C GLU A 293 6.31 17.76 -8.80
N ILE A 294 7.56 17.37 -8.60
CA ILE A 294 8.14 17.09 -7.28
C ILE A 294 9.04 18.26 -6.91
N SER A 295 8.64 19.04 -5.92
CA SER A 295 9.40 20.17 -5.40
C SER A 295 10.36 19.73 -4.29
N ALA A 296 11.55 20.33 -4.25
CA ALA A 296 12.46 20.17 -3.12
C ALA A 296 11.93 20.80 -1.81
N ARG A 297 10.93 21.69 -1.92
CA ARG A 297 10.29 22.36 -0.78
C ARG A 297 8.80 22.02 -0.76
N ALA A 298 8.39 21.18 0.18
CA ALA A 298 7.00 20.93 0.46
C ALA A 298 6.34 22.18 1.06
N THR A 299 5.14 22.52 0.58
CA THR A 299 4.37 23.68 1.08
C THR A 299 2.98 23.21 1.51
N PRO A 300 2.82 22.74 2.77
CA PRO A 300 1.52 22.33 3.30
C PRO A 300 0.48 23.46 3.19
N SER A 301 -0.74 23.10 2.81
CA SER A 301 -1.89 24.03 2.71
C SER A 301 -3.08 23.59 3.56
N MET A 302 -2.91 22.54 4.35
CA MET A 302 -3.92 22.00 5.26
C MET A 302 -3.26 21.59 6.57
N THR A 303 -3.90 21.92 7.70
CA THR A 303 -3.45 21.49 9.03
C THR A 303 -3.75 20.01 9.24
N ILE A 304 -2.83 19.30 9.89
CA ILE A 304 -3.06 17.93 10.32
C ILE A 304 -3.92 17.96 11.59
N PRO A 305 -5.09 17.28 11.62
CA PRO A 305 -5.93 17.22 12.82
C PRO A 305 -5.21 16.57 14.00
N ASP A 306 -5.47 17.06 15.21
CA ASP A 306 -4.93 16.46 16.43
C ASP A 306 -5.87 15.39 17.00
N THR A 307 -6.25 14.45 16.14
CA THR A 307 -7.12 13.31 16.43
C THR A 307 -6.44 12.04 15.91
N PHE A 308 -6.94 10.87 16.28
CA PHE A 308 -6.45 9.63 15.68
C PHE A 308 -6.96 9.46 14.24
N TRP A 309 -8.26 9.71 14.03
CA TRP A 309 -8.92 9.67 12.72
C TRP A 309 -9.08 11.09 12.19
N MET A 310 -8.63 11.32 10.95
CA MET A 310 -8.80 12.60 10.27
C MET A 310 -10.26 12.92 9.91
N PRO A 311 -11.07 11.93 9.45
CA PRO A 311 -12.48 12.19 9.19
C PRO A 311 -13.27 12.30 10.49
N ASP A 312 -13.79 13.49 10.78
CA ASP A 312 -14.70 13.70 11.92
C ASP A 312 -16.00 12.89 11.75
N GLU A 313 -16.43 12.73 10.50
CA GLU A 313 -17.66 12.04 10.08
C GLU A 313 -17.55 10.51 10.10
N MET A 314 -16.40 9.93 10.50
CA MET A 314 -16.28 8.47 10.58
C MET A 314 -17.26 7.93 11.62
N PRO A 315 -18.20 7.02 11.24
CA PRO A 315 -19.19 6.47 12.16
C PRO A 315 -18.55 5.84 13.40
N GLN A 316 -19.17 6.05 14.57
CA GLN A 316 -18.60 5.56 15.84
C GLN A 316 -18.52 4.03 15.88
N ASP A 317 -19.52 3.34 15.34
CA ASP A 317 -19.53 1.88 15.23
C ASP A 317 -18.37 1.33 14.38
N TRP A 318 -17.89 2.08 13.38
CA TRP A 318 -16.67 1.71 12.65
C TRP A 318 -15.41 1.85 13.51
N LYS A 319 -15.34 2.91 14.31
CA LYS A 319 -14.23 3.11 15.25
C LYS A 319 -14.19 1.99 16.30
N ASP A 320 -15.35 1.57 16.77
CA ASP A 320 -15.47 0.51 17.79
C ASP A 320 -15.22 -0.88 17.17
N ALA A 321 -15.70 -1.13 15.95
CA ALA A 321 -15.40 -2.35 15.20
C ALA A 321 -13.89 -2.48 14.93
N PHE A 322 -13.21 -1.37 14.59
CA PHE A 322 -11.76 -1.37 14.41
C PHE A 322 -11.03 -1.87 15.66
N LYS A 323 -11.37 -1.37 16.85
CA LYS A 323 -10.75 -1.79 18.11
C LYS A 323 -11.00 -3.27 18.40
N ARG A 324 -12.25 -3.71 18.30
CA ARG A 324 -12.66 -5.09 18.61
C ARG A 324 -12.02 -6.10 17.65
N TRP A 325 -12.11 -5.87 16.37
CA TRP A 325 -11.62 -6.81 15.36
C TRP A 325 -10.10 -6.81 15.26
N PHE A 326 -9.47 -5.67 15.53
CA PHE A 326 -8.02 -5.61 15.66
C PHE A 326 -7.52 -6.52 16.80
N TYR A 327 -8.21 -6.50 17.94
CA TYR A 327 -7.84 -7.37 19.07
C TYR A 327 -8.02 -8.85 18.74
N ASN A 328 -9.17 -9.24 18.21
CA ASN A 328 -9.53 -10.63 17.94
C ASN A 328 -8.73 -11.23 16.77
N GLY A 329 -8.39 -10.43 15.78
CA GLY A 329 -7.56 -10.89 14.67
C GLY A 329 -6.16 -11.34 15.09
N GLY A 330 -5.61 -10.76 16.14
CA GLY A 330 -4.34 -11.19 16.71
C GLY A 330 -4.36 -12.64 17.26
N GLU A 331 -5.49 -13.12 17.73
CA GLU A 331 -5.67 -14.52 18.12
C GLU A 331 -5.65 -15.44 16.89
N TYR A 332 -6.43 -15.09 15.87
CA TYR A 332 -6.44 -15.82 14.59
C TYR A 332 -5.04 -15.90 13.97
N TYR A 333 -4.28 -14.81 13.98
CA TYR A 333 -2.91 -14.79 13.48
C TYR A 333 -2.03 -15.85 14.16
N ARG A 334 -2.09 -15.94 15.51
CA ARG A 334 -1.28 -16.88 16.27
C ARG A 334 -1.72 -18.33 16.11
N THR A 335 -3.03 -18.58 16.01
CA THR A 335 -3.61 -19.94 16.08
C THR A 335 -3.90 -20.55 14.71
N VAL A 336 -4.07 -19.73 13.68
CA VAL A 336 -4.36 -20.18 12.31
C VAL A 336 -3.24 -19.80 11.35
N THR A 337 -2.93 -18.49 11.22
CA THR A 337 -2.04 -18.01 10.17
C THR A 337 -0.60 -18.49 10.35
N ILE A 338 -0.04 -18.36 11.54
CA ILE A 338 1.35 -18.83 11.79
C ILE A 338 1.48 -20.35 11.69
N PRO A 339 0.57 -21.17 12.23
CA PRO A 339 0.59 -22.62 11.99
C PRO A 339 0.45 -22.99 10.52
N TYR A 340 -0.44 -22.33 9.77
CA TYR A 340 -0.57 -22.57 8.32
C TYR A 340 0.74 -22.33 7.57
N ILE A 341 1.40 -21.20 7.84
CA ILE A 341 2.70 -20.89 7.22
C ILE A 341 3.79 -21.91 7.54
N LYS A 342 3.74 -22.53 8.72
CA LYS A 342 4.72 -23.55 9.14
C LYS A 342 4.43 -24.92 8.56
N THR A 343 3.18 -25.29 8.42
CA THR A 343 2.75 -26.68 8.13
C THR A 343 2.07 -26.86 6.79
N GLY A 344 1.59 -25.78 6.16
CA GLY A 344 0.71 -25.83 4.99
C GLY A 344 -0.71 -26.32 5.28
N LYS A 345 -1.03 -26.64 6.55
CA LYS A 345 -2.35 -27.16 6.95
C LYS A 345 -3.17 -26.06 7.61
N LEU A 346 -4.42 -25.93 7.19
CA LEU A 346 -5.38 -25.01 7.80
C LEU A 346 -5.85 -25.57 9.14
N ASN A 347 -5.65 -24.81 10.21
CA ASN A 347 -6.24 -25.11 11.51
C ASN A 347 -7.61 -24.46 11.61
N CYS A 348 -8.54 -25.12 12.30
CA CYS A 348 -9.84 -24.54 12.63
C CYS A 348 -9.67 -23.41 13.66
N TYR A 349 -10.32 -22.28 13.41
CA TYR A 349 -10.43 -21.21 14.39
C TYR A 349 -11.66 -21.43 15.26
N ARG A 350 -11.45 -21.53 16.60
CA ARG A 350 -12.53 -21.82 17.59
C ARG A 350 -13.37 -23.03 17.18
N THR A 351 -12.75 -24.15 17.14
CA THR A 351 -13.10 -25.57 16.98
C THR A 351 -14.35 -26.01 16.23
N ASP A 352 -15.42 -25.24 16.11
CA ASP A 352 -16.71 -25.74 15.59
C ASP A 352 -17.20 -25.05 14.33
N VAL A 353 -16.58 -23.96 13.90
CA VAL A 353 -17.23 -23.06 12.93
C VAL A 353 -16.42 -22.86 11.65
N TRP A 354 -15.11 -23.03 11.66
CA TRP A 354 -14.26 -22.61 10.52
C TRP A 354 -13.34 -23.69 9.98
N CYS A 355 -13.85 -24.93 9.95
CA CYS A 355 -13.20 -26.03 9.26
C CYS A 355 -13.77 -26.28 7.85
N GLN A 356 -14.67 -25.44 7.35
CA GLN A 356 -15.22 -25.68 6.02
C GLN A 356 -14.11 -25.53 4.98
N ALA A 357 -13.78 -26.68 4.43
CA ALA A 357 -12.91 -26.85 3.31
C ALA A 357 -13.32 -25.91 2.18
N SER A 358 -12.32 -25.34 1.53
CA SER A 358 -12.41 -24.90 0.16
C SER A 358 -12.94 -26.05 -0.70
N GLU A 359 -14.23 -26.07 -1.01
CA GLU A 359 -14.72 -26.71 -2.22
C GLU A 359 -14.48 -25.81 -3.43
#